data_8cb582ebea30c3812d69b22606132911
#
_entry.id   8cb582ebea30c3812d69b22606132911
#
_cell.length_a   1.000
_cell.length_b   1.000
_cell.length_c   1.000
_cell.angle_alpha   90.00
_cell.angle_beta   90.00
_cell.angle_gamma   90.00
#
_symmetry.space_group_name_H-M   'P 1'
#
loop_
_entity.id
_entity.type
_entity.pdbx_description
1 polymer ?
#
loop_
_entity_poly.entity_id
_entity_poly.type
_entity_poly.pdbx_seq_one_letter_code
_entity_poly.pdbx_strand_id
1 'polypeptide(L)'
;MPEATDVLDAAPATAGHRAPAALLSVDAIGVAVQPNPDYRPVTEFDPDDELWPLVHAIAELTGTPAGHLGMLADQDDGTDVCSVALGRLGLPPVPQPLYLVRSGPLADPYVAMLSRLVEKSGWAGSDVGITHLDELGGTLVFDLLDWCVQSDAGATALIAHEPLFADARTGPEPVCALGLRVGRGPGPLRVLGWGEGAPGGEAAAARHSFLGSTSCDSWLALCRALDQGAIRRDDSVLIHTLGRREGWLLLEAAEPGALRVRGDTEAAGRLAATDGGRR
;
A
#
# COMPACT_ATOMS: atom_id res chain seq x y z
N MET A 1 23.66 38.37 32.04
CA MET A 1 23.22 37.03 31.65
C MET A 1 22.70 37.12 30.24
N PRO A 2 23.38 36.62 29.22
CA PRO A 2 22.82 36.52 27.89
C PRO A 2 22.29 35.10 27.66
N GLU A 3 21.05 35.04 27.19
CA GLU A 3 20.38 33.84 26.70
C GLU A 3 21.05 33.32 25.43
N ALA A 4 21.46 32.09 25.49
CA ALA A 4 21.90 31.34 24.29
C ALA A 4 20.67 30.67 23.67
N THR A 5 20.18 31.23 22.57
CA THR A 5 19.20 30.60 21.69
C THR A 5 19.99 29.72 20.71
N ASP A 6 20.07 28.44 21.01
CA ASP A 6 20.68 27.45 20.12
C ASP A 6 19.59 27.01 19.13
N VAL A 7 19.62 27.61 17.95
CA VAL A 7 18.79 27.18 16.81
C VAL A 7 19.50 25.97 16.18
N LEU A 8 19.01 24.78 16.49
CA LEU A 8 19.40 23.57 15.79
C LEU A 8 18.92 23.67 14.35
N ASP A 9 19.83 24.08 13.48
CA ASP A 9 19.72 24.07 12.05
C ASP A 9 19.75 22.60 11.59
N ALA A 10 18.55 22.00 11.41
CA ALA A 10 18.41 20.66 10.86
C ALA A 10 18.77 20.73 9.36
N ALA A 11 19.99 20.33 9.04
CA ALA A 11 20.39 20.13 7.65
C ALA A 11 19.43 19.11 6.98
N PRO A 12 18.97 19.36 5.73
CA PRO A 12 18.14 18.39 5.02
C PRO A 12 18.95 17.10 4.85
N ALA A 13 18.36 15.99 5.31
CA ALA A 13 18.91 14.67 5.09
C ALA A 13 18.97 14.43 3.58
N THR A 14 20.17 14.52 3.01
CA THR A 14 20.44 14.07 1.65
C THR A 14 20.18 12.57 1.61
N ALA A 15 19.08 12.17 1.00
CA ALA A 15 18.77 10.78 0.71
C ALA A 15 19.93 10.18 -0.09
N GLY A 16 20.71 9.34 0.59
CA GLY A 16 21.90 8.72 0.01
C GLY A 16 21.49 7.80 -1.14
N HIS A 17 21.92 8.14 -2.34
CA HIS A 17 21.85 7.26 -3.51
C HIS A 17 22.72 6.04 -3.21
N ARG A 18 22.09 4.91 -2.89
CA ARG A 18 22.79 3.64 -2.71
C ARG A 18 22.99 3.03 -4.10
N ALA A 19 24.27 2.77 -4.47
CA ALA A 19 24.59 2.07 -5.71
C ALA A 19 23.94 0.69 -5.75
N PRO A 20 23.47 0.19 -6.90
CA PRO A 20 22.60 -0.96 -6.99
C PRO A 20 23.34 -2.26 -6.63
N ALA A 21 23.08 -2.78 -5.44
CA ALA A 21 23.05 -4.22 -5.25
C ALA A 21 21.97 -4.77 -6.20
N ALA A 22 22.06 -6.02 -6.67
CA ALA A 22 21.15 -6.57 -7.68
C ALA A 22 19.72 -6.04 -7.50
N LEU A 23 19.21 -5.33 -8.52
CA LEU A 23 17.96 -4.60 -8.49
C LEU A 23 16.79 -5.52 -8.05
N LEU A 24 15.88 -5.00 -7.27
CA LEU A 24 14.61 -5.67 -7.03
C LEU A 24 13.78 -5.66 -8.31
N SER A 25 12.94 -6.67 -8.49
CA SER A 25 11.94 -6.73 -9.56
C SER A 25 10.60 -7.18 -9.01
N VAL A 26 9.51 -6.75 -9.65
CA VAL A 26 8.15 -7.22 -9.38
C VAL A 26 7.71 -8.12 -10.53
N ASP A 27 7.40 -9.39 -10.21
CA ASP A 27 7.13 -10.45 -11.19
C ASP A 27 5.65 -10.76 -11.35
N ALA A 28 4.85 -10.45 -10.33
CA ALA A 28 3.41 -10.63 -10.37
C ALA A 28 2.71 -9.67 -9.40
N ILE A 29 1.48 -9.30 -9.76
CA ILE A 29 0.60 -8.43 -8.97
C ILE A 29 -0.76 -9.11 -8.84
N GLY A 30 -1.24 -9.29 -7.60
CA GLY A 30 -2.60 -9.66 -7.28
C GLY A 30 -3.36 -8.44 -6.77
N VAL A 31 -4.50 -8.12 -7.37
CA VAL A 31 -5.29 -6.92 -7.04
C VAL A 31 -6.63 -7.33 -6.45
N ALA A 32 -7.01 -6.76 -5.31
CA ALA A 32 -8.36 -6.87 -4.76
C ALA A 32 -8.90 -5.48 -4.43
N VAL A 33 -10.14 -5.22 -4.80
CA VAL A 33 -10.83 -3.96 -4.53
C VAL A 33 -12.26 -4.26 -4.13
N GLN A 34 -12.70 -3.65 -3.04
CA GLN A 34 -14.09 -3.58 -2.61
C GLN A 34 -14.52 -2.12 -2.66
N PRO A 35 -15.25 -1.71 -3.70
CA PRO A 35 -15.56 -0.30 -3.92
C PRO A 35 -16.59 0.27 -2.94
N ASN A 36 -17.44 -0.59 -2.38
CA ASN A 36 -18.49 -0.22 -1.43
C ASN A 36 -18.40 -1.13 -0.20
N PRO A 37 -17.41 -0.95 0.67
CA PRO A 37 -17.34 -1.69 1.92
C PRO A 37 -18.49 -1.29 2.84
N ASP A 38 -18.89 -2.21 3.71
CA ASP A 38 -19.91 -1.95 4.71
C ASP A 38 -19.29 -1.21 5.92
N TYR A 39 -19.82 -0.02 6.23
CA TYR A 39 -19.44 0.75 7.40
C TYR A 39 -20.65 0.88 8.33
N ARG A 40 -20.53 0.30 9.51
CA ARG A 40 -21.56 0.42 10.53
C ARG A 40 -21.41 1.75 11.26
N PRO A 41 -22.50 2.55 11.41
CA PRO A 41 -22.46 3.79 12.18
C PRO A 41 -21.96 3.51 13.61
N VAL A 42 -21.00 4.30 14.09
CA VAL A 42 -20.48 4.13 15.47
C VAL A 42 -21.57 4.38 16.52
N THR A 43 -22.64 5.09 16.16
CA THR A 43 -23.81 5.32 17.03
C THR A 43 -24.61 4.04 17.33
N GLU A 44 -24.36 2.95 16.61
CA GLU A 44 -24.95 1.64 16.85
C GLU A 44 -24.19 0.81 17.90
N PHE A 45 -22.98 1.26 18.30
CA PHE A 45 -22.19 0.57 19.32
C PHE A 45 -22.69 0.89 20.72
N ASP A 46 -22.48 -0.06 21.63
CA ASP A 46 -22.77 0.16 23.05
C ASP A 46 -21.94 1.35 23.57
N PRO A 47 -22.53 2.29 24.32
CA PRO A 47 -21.80 3.40 24.93
C PRO A 47 -20.63 2.97 25.82
N ASP A 48 -20.67 1.76 26.36
CA ASP A 48 -19.62 1.18 27.19
C ASP A 48 -18.59 0.35 26.38
N ASP A 49 -18.67 0.35 25.04
CA ASP A 49 -17.73 -0.36 24.17
C ASP A 49 -16.30 0.20 24.31
N GLU A 50 -15.34 -0.69 24.41
CA GLU A 50 -13.90 -0.37 24.51
C GLU A 50 -13.36 0.41 23.28
N LEU A 51 -14.12 0.47 22.18
CA LEU A 51 -13.76 1.21 20.97
C LEU A 51 -13.97 2.74 21.10
N TRP A 52 -14.77 3.22 22.04
CA TRP A 52 -15.08 4.64 22.17
C TRP A 52 -13.86 5.55 22.35
N PRO A 53 -12.82 5.21 23.12
CA PRO A 53 -11.61 6.02 23.18
C PRO A 53 -10.94 6.18 21.81
N LEU A 54 -10.93 5.14 20.97
CA LEU A 54 -10.40 5.19 19.62
C LEU A 54 -11.29 6.04 18.71
N VAL A 55 -12.61 5.89 18.77
CA VAL A 55 -13.58 6.72 18.03
C VAL A 55 -13.37 8.21 18.33
N HIS A 56 -13.22 8.57 19.60
CA HIS A 56 -12.96 9.96 19.99
C HIS A 56 -11.61 10.48 19.48
N ALA A 57 -10.56 9.67 19.59
CA ALA A 57 -9.24 10.04 19.07
C ALA A 57 -9.26 10.27 17.55
N ILE A 58 -9.97 9.43 16.80
CA ILE A 58 -10.12 9.59 15.34
C ILE A 58 -10.98 10.83 15.03
N ALA A 59 -12.06 11.06 15.78
CA ALA A 59 -12.90 12.25 15.61
C ALA A 59 -12.09 13.55 15.79
N GLU A 60 -11.25 13.62 16.82
CA GLU A 60 -10.33 14.75 17.03
C GLU A 60 -9.29 14.88 15.91
N LEU A 61 -8.66 13.78 15.52
CA LEU A 61 -7.62 13.77 14.49
C LEU A 61 -8.14 14.22 13.13
N THR A 62 -9.36 13.80 12.76
CA THR A 62 -9.95 14.07 11.45
C THR A 62 -10.83 15.33 11.44
N GLY A 63 -11.20 15.86 12.60
CA GLY A 63 -12.19 16.92 12.72
C GLY A 63 -13.62 16.47 12.36
N THR A 64 -13.85 15.17 12.28
CA THR A 64 -15.17 14.60 11.99
C THR A 64 -15.91 14.33 13.30
N PRO A 65 -17.14 14.85 13.51
CA PRO A 65 -17.89 14.51 14.70
C PRO A 65 -18.07 13.00 14.85
N ALA A 66 -17.88 12.46 16.05
CA ALA A 66 -17.97 11.02 16.32
C ALA A 66 -19.25 10.38 15.77
N GLY A 67 -20.41 11.05 15.92
CA GLY A 67 -21.68 10.55 15.39
C GLY A 67 -21.80 10.49 13.86
N HIS A 68 -20.82 10.98 13.13
CA HIS A 68 -20.73 10.88 11.67
C HIS A 68 -19.70 9.85 11.21
N LEU A 69 -19.02 9.20 12.14
CA LEU A 69 -18.10 8.12 11.80
C LEU A 69 -18.85 6.80 11.59
N GLY A 70 -18.46 6.07 10.56
CA GLY A 70 -18.76 4.65 10.39
C GLY A 70 -17.51 3.83 10.59
N MET A 71 -17.63 2.68 11.23
CA MET A 71 -16.54 1.71 11.37
C MET A 71 -16.70 0.60 10.36
N LEU A 72 -15.62 0.22 9.70
CA LEU A 72 -15.58 -0.90 8.76
C LEU A 72 -16.09 -2.16 9.44
N ALA A 73 -17.14 -2.75 8.90
CA ALA A 73 -17.70 -3.98 9.42
C ALA A 73 -16.73 -5.15 9.20
N ASP A 74 -16.73 -6.08 10.14
CA ASP A 74 -15.98 -7.33 9.99
C ASP A 74 -16.40 -8.02 8.70
N GLN A 75 -15.40 -8.43 7.93
CA GLN A 75 -15.61 -9.18 6.71
C GLN A 75 -15.51 -10.68 7.00
N ASP A 76 -16.40 -11.43 6.36
CA ASP A 76 -16.36 -12.88 6.44
C ASP A 76 -15.00 -13.42 5.98
N ASP A 77 -14.58 -14.45 6.66
CA ASP A 77 -13.34 -15.15 6.37
C ASP A 77 -13.19 -15.57 4.90
N GLY A 78 -12.13 -15.04 4.27
CA GLY A 78 -11.76 -15.35 2.87
C GLY A 78 -12.36 -14.40 1.82
N THR A 79 -13.22 -13.47 2.23
CA THR A 79 -13.74 -12.41 1.34
C THR A 79 -13.05 -11.07 1.57
N ASP A 80 -12.23 -10.94 2.64
CA ASP A 80 -11.43 -9.76 2.87
C ASP A 80 -10.43 -9.52 1.73
N VAL A 81 -10.13 -8.25 1.46
CA VAL A 81 -9.30 -7.86 0.30
C VAL A 81 -7.89 -8.45 0.36
N CYS A 82 -7.33 -8.67 1.55
CA CYS A 82 -6.01 -9.28 1.72
C CYS A 82 -6.00 -10.75 1.28
N SER A 83 -6.97 -11.54 1.73
CA SER A 83 -7.14 -12.95 1.32
C SER A 83 -7.39 -13.07 -0.18
N VAL A 84 -8.22 -12.18 -0.74
CA VAL A 84 -8.52 -12.16 -2.18
C VAL A 84 -7.28 -11.78 -3.00
N ALA A 85 -6.53 -10.74 -2.62
CA ALA A 85 -5.32 -10.32 -3.33
C ALA A 85 -4.25 -11.41 -3.29
N LEU A 86 -4.03 -12.03 -2.12
CA LEU A 86 -3.09 -13.14 -1.96
C LEU A 86 -3.52 -14.38 -2.77
N GLY A 87 -4.81 -14.71 -2.76
CA GLY A 87 -5.36 -15.81 -3.57
C GLY A 87 -5.17 -15.58 -5.08
N ARG A 88 -5.34 -14.35 -5.55
CA ARG A 88 -5.08 -13.96 -6.96
C ARG A 88 -3.61 -14.04 -7.33
N LEU A 89 -2.73 -13.65 -6.41
CA LEU A 89 -1.28 -13.79 -6.59
C LEU A 89 -0.87 -15.27 -6.64
N GLY A 90 -1.54 -16.11 -5.86
CA GLY A 90 -1.24 -17.53 -5.67
C GLY A 90 -0.06 -17.76 -4.73
N LEU A 91 0.12 -19.02 -4.31
CA LEU A 91 1.28 -19.41 -3.50
C LEU A 91 2.57 -19.36 -4.33
N PRO A 92 3.71 -19.01 -3.70
CA PRO A 92 5.00 -19.07 -4.38
C PRO A 92 5.44 -20.52 -4.61
N PRO A 93 6.23 -20.78 -5.65
CA PRO A 93 6.72 -22.13 -5.94
C PRO A 93 7.72 -22.65 -4.89
N VAL A 94 8.36 -21.76 -4.17
CA VAL A 94 9.25 -22.03 -3.03
C VAL A 94 8.84 -21.18 -1.84
N PRO A 95 9.00 -21.68 -0.60
CA PRO A 95 8.71 -20.89 0.60
C PRO A 95 9.47 -19.57 0.59
N GLN A 96 8.77 -18.48 0.86
CA GLN A 96 9.35 -17.14 0.94
C GLN A 96 8.62 -16.31 1.99
N PRO A 97 9.25 -15.23 2.50
CA PRO A 97 8.62 -14.34 3.47
C PRO A 97 7.38 -13.63 2.89
N LEU A 98 6.37 -13.48 3.75
CA LEU A 98 5.17 -12.66 3.52
C LEU A 98 5.25 -11.41 4.41
N TYR A 99 5.23 -10.26 3.79
CA TYR A 99 5.17 -8.96 4.47
C TYR A 99 3.77 -8.38 4.31
N LEU A 100 3.02 -8.29 5.41
CA LEU A 100 1.74 -7.60 5.43
C LEU A 100 1.97 -6.14 5.82
N VAL A 101 1.80 -5.24 4.85
CA VAL A 101 1.89 -3.78 5.03
C VAL A 101 0.48 -3.24 5.15
N ARG A 102 0.15 -2.69 6.30
CA ARG A 102 -1.19 -2.18 6.59
C ARG A 102 -1.12 -0.81 7.24
N SER A 103 -2.00 0.08 6.81
CA SER A 103 -2.16 1.41 7.39
C SER A 103 -3.25 1.40 8.46
N GLY A 104 -3.05 2.22 9.48
CA GLY A 104 -4.05 2.47 10.50
C GLY A 104 -4.14 1.44 11.63
N PRO A 105 -5.03 1.69 12.58
CA PRO A 105 -5.26 0.80 13.71
C PRO A 105 -5.91 -0.52 13.26
N LEU A 106 -5.69 -1.57 14.02
CA LEU A 106 -6.40 -2.85 13.86
C LEU A 106 -7.84 -2.69 14.36
N ALA A 107 -8.81 -3.24 13.62
CA ALA A 107 -10.21 -3.28 14.05
C ALA A 107 -10.36 -4.09 15.34
N ASP A 108 -9.64 -5.21 15.42
CA ASP A 108 -9.53 -6.02 16.62
C ASP A 108 -8.04 -6.24 16.94
N PRO A 109 -7.53 -5.69 18.04
CA PRO A 109 -6.14 -5.90 18.45
C PRO A 109 -5.84 -7.34 18.88
N TYR A 110 -6.86 -8.13 19.16
CA TYR A 110 -6.72 -9.53 19.58
C TYR A 110 -6.71 -10.51 18.39
N VAL A 111 -7.25 -10.12 17.25
CA VAL A 111 -7.24 -10.94 16.04
C VAL A 111 -5.98 -10.67 15.24
N ALA A 112 -5.04 -11.59 15.30
CA ALA A 112 -3.84 -11.57 14.47
C ALA A 112 -4.21 -11.89 13.00
N MET A 113 -4.67 -10.87 12.26
CA MET A 113 -5.04 -11.00 10.84
C MET A 113 -3.97 -11.75 10.04
N LEU A 114 -2.70 -11.44 10.28
CA LEU A 114 -1.57 -12.08 9.59
C LEU A 114 -1.52 -13.59 9.86
N SER A 115 -1.66 -14.01 11.13
CA SER A 115 -1.67 -15.44 11.48
C SER A 115 -2.83 -16.17 10.83
N ARG A 116 -4.02 -15.57 10.83
CA ARG A 116 -5.21 -16.12 10.16
C ARG A 116 -5.00 -16.24 8.64
N LEU A 117 -4.41 -15.22 8.02
CA LEU A 117 -4.10 -15.20 6.59
C LEU A 117 -3.10 -16.30 6.23
N VAL A 118 -2.04 -16.47 7.04
CA VAL A 118 -1.01 -17.51 6.87
C VAL A 118 -1.63 -18.90 6.98
N GLU A 119 -2.42 -19.15 8.03
CA GLU A 119 -3.10 -20.43 8.25
C GLU A 119 -4.02 -20.78 7.08
N LYS A 120 -4.90 -19.86 6.69
CA LYS A 120 -5.90 -20.10 5.62
C LYS A 120 -5.29 -20.25 4.26
N SER A 121 -4.26 -19.45 3.92
CA SER A 121 -3.59 -19.56 2.64
C SER A 121 -2.67 -20.77 2.53
N GLY A 122 -2.32 -21.42 3.64
CA GLY A 122 -1.29 -22.46 3.68
C GLY A 122 0.10 -21.91 3.40
N TRP A 123 0.37 -20.67 3.80
CA TRP A 123 1.67 -20.04 3.59
C TRP A 123 2.78 -20.78 4.32
N ALA A 124 3.84 -21.17 3.61
CA ALA A 124 4.92 -22.00 4.16
C ALA A 124 6.19 -21.20 4.54
N GLY A 125 6.24 -19.89 4.25
CA GLY A 125 7.35 -19.00 4.61
C GLY A 125 7.15 -18.33 5.96
N SER A 126 8.14 -17.54 6.37
CA SER A 126 7.98 -16.60 7.51
C SER A 126 6.98 -15.49 7.16
N ASP A 127 6.44 -14.86 8.19
CA ASP A 127 5.49 -13.76 8.05
C ASP A 127 5.88 -12.59 8.96
N VAL A 128 5.66 -11.37 8.48
CA VAL A 128 5.99 -10.12 9.18
C VAL A 128 4.90 -9.09 8.91
N GLY A 129 4.34 -8.54 9.99
CA GLY A 129 3.44 -7.38 9.93
C GLY A 129 4.22 -6.07 9.97
N ILE A 130 3.89 -5.14 9.10
CA ILE A 130 4.46 -3.79 9.03
C ILE A 130 3.33 -2.80 9.20
N THR A 131 3.44 -1.96 10.23
CA THR A 131 2.52 -0.88 10.53
C THR A 131 3.22 0.47 10.42
N HIS A 132 2.47 1.55 10.41
CA HIS A 132 2.97 2.94 10.43
C HIS A 132 3.69 3.42 9.15
N LEU A 133 3.59 2.71 8.04
CA LEU A 133 3.97 3.28 6.75
C LEU A 133 2.84 4.14 6.16
N ASP A 134 1.61 3.94 6.64
CA ASP A 134 0.42 4.65 6.20
C ASP A 134 0.30 4.66 4.66
N GLU A 135 0.08 5.82 4.06
CA GLU A 135 0.00 5.98 2.61
C GLU A 135 1.28 5.59 1.86
N LEU A 136 2.43 5.56 2.55
CA LEU A 136 3.72 5.21 1.97
C LEU A 136 3.96 3.69 1.85
N GLY A 137 3.02 2.87 2.31
CA GLY A 137 3.15 1.41 2.25
C GLY A 137 3.46 0.87 0.84
N GLY A 138 2.90 1.51 -0.20
CA GLY A 138 3.12 1.12 -1.60
C GLY A 138 4.47 1.53 -2.19
N THR A 139 5.21 2.41 -1.53
CA THR A 139 6.49 2.93 -2.02
C THR A 139 7.65 2.57 -1.09
N LEU A 140 7.56 2.89 0.18
CA LEU A 140 8.67 2.69 1.13
C LEU A 140 8.84 1.25 1.62
N VAL A 141 7.88 0.36 1.39
CA VAL A 141 8.10 -1.08 1.65
C VAL A 141 9.32 -1.62 0.90
N PHE A 142 9.69 -1.01 -0.22
CA PHE A 142 10.85 -1.41 -1.01
C PHE A 142 12.18 -1.14 -0.31
N ASP A 143 12.25 -0.20 0.63
CA ASP A 143 13.41 -0.02 1.48
C ASP A 143 13.66 -1.25 2.36
N LEU A 144 12.60 -1.77 2.99
CA LEU A 144 12.69 -3.03 3.74
C LEU A 144 12.98 -4.23 2.85
N LEU A 145 12.29 -4.34 1.71
CA LEU A 145 12.47 -5.46 0.77
C LEU A 145 13.91 -5.51 0.24
N ASP A 146 14.57 -4.37 0.03
CA ASP A 146 15.96 -4.34 -0.40
C ASP A 146 16.90 -4.95 0.66
N TRP A 147 16.56 -4.88 1.93
CA TRP A 147 17.31 -5.53 2.99
C TRP A 147 17.01 -7.02 3.12
N CYS A 148 15.75 -7.39 2.98
CA CYS A 148 15.24 -8.70 3.39
C CYS A 148 15.19 -9.72 2.25
N VAL A 149 15.01 -9.27 0.99
CA VAL A 149 14.93 -10.17 -0.16
C VAL A 149 16.30 -10.72 -0.51
N GLN A 150 16.46 -12.00 -0.31
CA GLN A 150 17.67 -12.73 -0.72
C GLN A 150 17.54 -13.21 -2.17
N SER A 151 18.69 -13.49 -2.82
CA SER A 151 18.76 -13.72 -4.26
C SER A 151 17.89 -14.86 -4.80
N ASP A 152 17.59 -15.86 -3.97
CA ASP A 152 17.07 -17.13 -4.50
C ASP A 152 15.60 -17.40 -4.15
N ALA A 153 15.04 -16.77 -3.12
CA ALA A 153 13.68 -17.06 -2.64
C ALA A 153 12.65 -15.99 -3.01
N GLY A 154 13.09 -14.74 -3.16
CA GLY A 154 12.17 -13.61 -3.28
C GLY A 154 11.38 -13.34 -2.01
N ALA A 155 10.34 -12.51 -2.13
CA ALA A 155 9.39 -12.21 -1.07
C ALA A 155 8.00 -11.91 -1.65
N THR A 156 6.99 -11.92 -0.79
CA THR A 156 5.67 -11.39 -1.12
C THR A 156 5.37 -10.21 -0.20
N ALA A 157 5.05 -9.07 -0.79
CA ALA A 157 4.48 -7.94 -0.06
C ALA A 157 2.98 -7.89 -0.33
N LEU A 158 2.19 -7.87 0.73
CA LEU A 158 0.75 -7.67 0.69
C LEU A 158 0.46 -6.30 1.30
N ILE A 159 0.10 -5.34 0.47
CA ILE A 159 -0.12 -3.95 0.84
C ILE A 159 -1.62 -3.73 0.89
N ALA A 160 -2.13 -3.32 2.06
CA ALA A 160 -3.56 -3.12 2.26
C ALA A 160 -3.87 -1.66 2.61
N HIS A 161 -4.92 -1.14 2.01
CA HIS A 161 -5.60 0.09 2.40
C HIS A 161 -7.00 -0.28 2.86
N GLU A 162 -7.18 -0.34 4.16
CA GLU A 162 -8.43 -0.69 4.83
C GLU A 162 -8.69 0.34 5.94
N PRO A 163 -9.22 1.53 5.59
CA PRO A 163 -9.53 2.55 6.59
C PRO A 163 -10.57 2.01 7.56
N LEU A 164 -10.20 1.94 8.84
CA LEU A 164 -11.09 1.41 9.89
C LEU A 164 -12.32 2.30 10.08
N PHE A 165 -12.15 3.61 9.89
CA PHE A 165 -13.24 4.58 10.01
C PHE A 165 -13.39 5.39 8.73
N ALA A 166 -14.63 5.69 8.37
CA ALA A 166 -14.99 6.59 7.28
C ALA A 166 -15.99 7.65 7.78
N ASP A 167 -15.96 8.83 7.14
CA ASP A 167 -16.97 9.86 7.37
C ASP A 167 -18.22 9.53 6.55
N ALA A 168 -19.32 9.20 7.22
CA ALA A 168 -20.59 8.85 6.57
C ALA A 168 -21.13 9.94 5.62
N ARG A 169 -20.69 11.21 5.77
CA ARG A 169 -21.09 12.31 4.89
C ARG A 169 -20.38 12.29 3.54
N THR A 170 -19.16 11.74 3.49
CA THR A 170 -18.38 11.65 2.26
C THR A 170 -18.61 10.34 1.51
N GLY A 171 -19.32 9.40 2.15
CA GLY A 171 -19.54 8.05 1.66
C GLY A 171 -18.40 7.09 2.04
N PRO A 172 -18.59 5.78 1.82
CA PRO A 172 -17.61 4.78 2.17
C PRO A 172 -16.33 4.96 1.34
N GLU A 173 -15.18 4.93 2.02
CA GLU A 173 -13.90 4.82 1.34
C GLU A 173 -13.72 3.38 0.84
N PRO A 174 -13.24 3.19 -0.40
CA PRO A 174 -12.98 1.86 -0.90
C PRO A 174 -11.86 1.18 -0.11
N VAL A 175 -12.00 -0.11 0.12
CA VAL A 175 -10.90 -0.92 0.64
C VAL A 175 -10.23 -1.68 -0.49
N CYS A 176 -8.92 -1.81 -0.43
CA CYS A 176 -8.16 -2.51 -1.45
C CYS A 176 -6.89 -3.15 -0.90
N ALA A 177 -6.41 -4.16 -1.60
CA ALA A 177 -5.13 -4.77 -1.34
C ALA A 177 -4.39 -5.14 -2.63
N LEU A 178 -3.07 -5.10 -2.55
CA LEU A 178 -2.14 -5.47 -3.60
C LEU A 178 -1.18 -6.53 -3.07
N GLY A 179 -1.16 -7.69 -3.70
CA GLY A 179 -0.10 -8.68 -3.51
C GLY A 179 0.99 -8.46 -4.56
N LEU A 180 2.23 -8.24 -4.13
CA LEU A 180 3.38 -8.09 -5.01
C LEU A 180 4.34 -9.27 -4.80
N ARG A 181 4.69 -9.96 -5.89
CA ARG A 181 5.78 -10.93 -5.88
C ARG A 181 7.06 -10.21 -6.24
N VAL A 182 8.01 -10.18 -5.33
CA VAL A 182 9.25 -9.43 -5.46
C VAL A 182 10.43 -10.38 -5.42
N GLY A 183 11.34 -10.24 -6.39
CA GLY A 183 12.58 -10.99 -6.48
C GLY A 183 13.79 -10.07 -6.62
N ARG A 184 15.00 -10.67 -6.65
CA ARG A 184 16.23 -9.97 -7.04
C ARG A 184 16.65 -10.40 -8.44
N GLY A 185 17.16 -9.44 -9.21
CA GLY A 185 17.66 -9.67 -10.55
C GLY A 185 16.70 -9.20 -11.65
N PRO A 186 16.87 -9.72 -12.87
CA PRO A 186 16.02 -9.32 -13.98
C PRO A 186 14.57 -9.78 -13.79
N GLY A 187 13.62 -8.90 -14.09
CA GLY A 187 12.19 -9.20 -14.01
C GLY A 187 11.36 -8.18 -14.78
N PRO A 188 10.05 -8.39 -14.89
CA PRO A 188 9.16 -7.57 -15.73
C PRO A 188 9.13 -6.09 -15.37
N LEU A 189 9.06 -5.77 -14.07
CA LEU A 189 9.19 -4.40 -13.56
C LEU A 189 10.40 -4.34 -12.64
N ARG A 190 11.46 -3.63 -13.06
CA ARG A 190 12.67 -3.43 -12.27
C ARG A 190 12.52 -2.20 -11.39
N VAL A 191 12.92 -2.30 -10.15
CA VAL A 191 12.95 -1.19 -9.21
C VAL A 191 14.25 -0.42 -9.42
N LEU A 192 14.15 0.84 -9.80
CA LEU A 192 15.29 1.72 -10.03
C LEU A 192 15.63 2.58 -8.81
N GLY A 193 14.63 2.90 -7.98
CA GLY A 193 14.81 3.70 -6.78
C GLY A 193 13.51 3.98 -6.07
N TRP A 194 13.60 4.43 -4.84
CA TRP A 194 12.46 4.84 -4.00
C TRP A 194 12.92 5.92 -3.01
N GLY A 195 11.96 6.61 -2.43
CA GLY A 195 12.26 7.62 -1.42
C GLY A 195 11.03 8.25 -0.81
N GLU A 196 11.25 8.96 0.29
CA GLU A 196 10.29 9.85 0.93
C GLU A 196 10.51 11.29 0.45
N GLY A 197 9.43 12.06 0.37
CA GLY A 197 9.42 13.42 -0.18
C GLY A 197 9.21 13.43 -1.69
N ALA A 198 9.37 14.60 -2.28
CA ALA A 198 9.13 14.83 -3.71
C ALA A 198 10.13 14.06 -4.59
N PRO A 199 9.67 13.43 -5.69
CA PRO A 199 10.56 12.75 -6.62
C PRO A 199 11.48 13.76 -7.31
N GLY A 200 12.78 13.45 -7.37
CA GLY A 200 13.79 14.29 -8.03
C GLY A 200 14.49 13.54 -9.18
N GLY A 201 15.28 14.26 -9.97
CA GLY A 201 16.13 13.69 -11.02
C GLY A 201 15.37 12.81 -12.01
N GLU A 202 15.81 11.56 -12.17
CA GLU A 202 15.21 10.59 -13.10
C GLU A 202 13.77 10.23 -12.71
N ALA A 203 13.43 10.19 -11.42
CA ALA A 203 12.08 9.91 -10.97
C ALA A 203 11.10 11.01 -11.42
N ALA A 204 11.47 12.27 -11.32
CA ALA A 204 10.64 13.39 -11.79
C ALA A 204 10.49 13.44 -13.32
N ALA A 205 11.44 12.83 -14.05
CA ALA A 205 11.44 12.75 -15.51
C ALA A 205 10.82 11.45 -16.05
N ALA A 206 10.20 10.63 -15.19
CA ALA A 206 9.59 9.37 -15.60
C ALA A 206 8.55 9.58 -16.71
N ARG A 207 8.53 8.66 -17.67
CA ARG A 207 7.62 8.73 -18.84
C ARG A 207 6.15 8.63 -18.43
N HIS A 208 5.86 7.78 -17.45
CA HIS A 208 4.53 7.59 -16.89
C HIS A 208 4.59 7.91 -15.40
N SER A 209 3.65 8.69 -14.92
CA SER A 209 3.51 9.00 -13.51
C SER A 209 2.09 8.66 -13.05
N PHE A 210 1.99 7.85 -12.01
CA PHE A 210 0.75 7.46 -11.38
C PHE A 210 0.72 8.04 -9.98
N LEU A 211 -0.13 9.04 -9.78
CA LEU A 211 -0.32 9.72 -8.50
C LEU A 211 -1.48 9.07 -7.74
N GLY A 212 -1.33 8.86 -6.46
CA GLY A 212 -2.36 8.39 -5.55
C GLY A 212 -2.25 9.01 -4.18
N SER A 213 -3.31 8.91 -3.39
CA SER A 213 -3.37 9.41 -2.01
C SER A 213 -3.23 8.30 -0.96
N THR A 214 -3.41 7.05 -1.36
CA THR A 214 -3.31 5.86 -0.50
C THR A 214 -2.13 4.97 -0.90
N SER A 215 -1.83 3.97 -0.09
CA SER A 215 -0.77 2.99 -0.36
C SER A 215 -1.01 2.16 -1.63
N CYS A 216 -2.24 2.12 -2.16
CA CYS A 216 -2.64 1.27 -3.27
C CYS A 216 -2.94 2.04 -4.57
N ASP A 217 -3.43 3.29 -4.50
CA ASP A 217 -4.02 4.00 -5.66
C ASP A 217 -3.11 4.05 -6.88
N SER A 218 -1.86 4.46 -6.69
CA SER A 218 -0.88 4.59 -7.79
C SER A 218 -0.60 3.25 -8.46
N TRP A 219 -0.55 2.17 -7.67
CA TRP A 219 -0.39 0.81 -8.17
C TRP A 219 -1.61 0.33 -8.94
N LEU A 220 -2.82 0.65 -8.46
CA LEU A 220 -4.07 0.32 -9.15
C LEU A 220 -4.13 1.02 -10.51
N ALA A 221 -3.70 2.29 -10.57
CA ALA A 221 -3.59 3.04 -11.82
C ALA A 221 -2.55 2.43 -12.77
N LEU A 222 -1.38 1.99 -12.27
CA LEU A 222 -0.39 1.27 -13.05
C LEU A 222 -0.96 -0.06 -13.59
N CYS A 223 -1.62 -0.86 -12.75
CA CYS A 223 -2.22 -2.13 -13.18
C CYS A 223 -3.21 -1.93 -14.32
N ARG A 224 -4.04 -0.89 -14.26
CA ARG A 224 -4.96 -0.52 -15.34
C ARG A 224 -4.22 -0.13 -16.62
N ALA A 225 -3.15 0.67 -16.51
CA ALA A 225 -2.36 1.09 -17.66
C ALA A 225 -1.65 -0.10 -18.34
N LEU A 226 -1.19 -1.07 -17.55
CA LEU A 226 -0.61 -2.33 -18.04
C LEU A 226 -1.65 -3.17 -18.78
N ASP A 227 -2.84 -3.33 -18.23
CA ASP A 227 -3.95 -4.07 -18.84
C ASP A 227 -4.40 -3.44 -20.17
N GLN A 228 -4.38 -2.11 -20.25
CA GLN A 228 -4.67 -1.35 -21.47
C GLN A 228 -3.52 -1.35 -22.51
N GLY A 229 -2.36 -1.94 -22.17
CA GLY A 229 -1.18 -1.93 -23.04
C GLY A 229 -0.56 -0.53 -23.21
N ALA A 230 -0.82 0.40 -22.29
CA ALA A 230 -0.28 1.75 -22.34
C ALA A 230 1.21 1.81 -21.96
N ILE A 231 1.69 0.84 -21.17
CA ILE A 231 3.07 0.73 -20.74
C ILE A 231 3.84 -0.15 -21.71
N ARG A 232 4.93 0.36 -22.25
CA ARG A 232 5.79 -0.33 -23.21
C ARG A 232 7.09 -0.76 -22.57
N ARG A 233 7.80 -1.62 -23.28
CA ARG A 233 9.16 -2.02 -22.88
C ARG A 233 10.08 -0.80 -22.76
N ASP A 234 10.89 -0.82 -21.71
CA ASP A 234 11.88 0.20 -21.35
C ASP A 234 11.24 1.57 -20.96
N ASP A 235 9.91 1.62 -20.76
CA ASP A 235 9.27 2.81 -20.19
C ASP A 235 9.62 2.95 -18.71
N SER A 236 9.96 4.16 -18.29
CA SER A 236 10.09 4.53 -16.89
C SER A 236 8.73 4.86 -16.30
N VAL A 237 8.45 4.34 -15.12
CA VAL A 237 7.17 4.43 -14.43
C VAL A 237 7.40 4.95 -13.01
N LEU A 238 6.76 6.03 -12.66
CA LEU A 238 6.75 6.59 -11.31
C LEU A 238 5.45 6.22 -10.61
N ILE A 239 5.56 5.49 -9.51
CA ILE A 239 4.53 5.33 -8.50
C ILE A 239 4.75 6.45 -7.49
N HIS A 240 3.78 7.35 -7.36
CA HIS A 240 3.90 8.53 -6.53
C HIS A 240 2.70 8.61 -5.58
N THR A 241 2.97 8.62 -4.29
CA THR A 241 1.95 8.76 -3.25
C THR A 241 2.06 10.14 -2.63
N LEU A 242 0.96 10.87 -2.61
CA LEU A 242 0.85 12.20 -2.05
C LEU A 242 -0.35 12.25 -1.10
N GLY A 243 -0.08 12.08 0.20
CA GLY A 243 -1.04 12.17 1.29
C GLY A 243 -0.56 13.14 2.37
N ARG A 244 -0.62 12.76 3.63
CA ARG A 244 0.03 13.50 4.73
C ARG A 244 1.54 13.48 4.60
N ARG A 245 2.05 12.39 4.06
CA ARG A 245 3.45 12.20 3.71
C ARG A 245 3.53 12.00 2.21
N GLU A 246 4.69 12.24 1.64
CA GLU A 246 4.96 12.07 0.22
C GLU A 246 6.02 11.00 0.03
N GLY A 247 5.82 10.11 -0.95
CA GLY A 247 6.76 9.06 -1.26
C GLY A 247 6.67 8.59 -2.69
N TRP A 248 7.76 8.04 -3.20
CA TRP A 248 7.86 7.64 -4.59
C TRP A 248 8.64 6.34 -4.76
N LEU A 249 8.33 5.65 -5.86
CA LEU A 249 9.02 4.46 -6.34
C LEU A 249 9.16 4.58 -7.86
N LEU A 250 10.40 4.51 -8.35
CA LEU A 250 10.70 4.51 -9.78
C LEU A 250 10.93 3.09 -10.27
N LEU A 251 10.21 2.73 -11.32
CA LEU A 251 10.27 1.43 -11.96
C LEU A 251 10.68 1.56 -13.44
N GLU A 252 11.28 0.52 -13.98
CA GLU A 252 11.47 0.31 -15.42
C GLU A 252 10.63 -0.89 -15.86
N ALA A 253 9.83 -0.70 -16.89
CA ALA A 253 9.04 -1.76 -17.52
C ALA A 253 9.90 -2.56 -18.49
N ALA A 254 10.77 -3.45 -17.97
CA ALA A 254 11.72 -4.21 -18.79
C ALA A 254 11.01 -5.22 -19.69
N GLU A 255 10.02 -5.94 -19.17
CA GLU A 255 9.22 -6.91 -19.92
C GLU A 255 7.74 -6.87 -19.46
N PRO A 256 7.02 -5.76 -19.72
CA PRO A 256 5.66 -5.58 -19.17
C PRO A 256 4.68 -6.69 -19.61
N GLY A 257 4.88 -7.29 -20.80
CA GLY A 257 4.08 -8.43 -21.25
C GLY A 257 4.32 -9.73 -20.49
N ALA A 258 5.42 -9.86 -19.74
CA ALA A 258 5.68 -11.01 -18.89
C ALA A 258 5.13 -10.83 -17.45
N LEU A 259 4.76 -9.62 -17.07
CA LEU A 259 4.18 -9.34 -15.77
C LEU A 259 2.79 -9.98 -15.65
N ARG A 260 2.60 -10.75 -14.60
CA ARG A 260 1.30 -11.37 -14.31
C ARG A 260 0.48 -10.47 -13.42
N VAL A 261 -0.46 -9.73 -13.99
CA VAL A 261 -1.46 -8.97 -13.23
C VAL A 261 -2.75 -9.77 -13.16
N ARG A 262 -3.29 -9.99 -11.96
CA ARG A 262 -4.53 -10.74 -11.72
C ARG A 262 -5.45 -9.95 -10.81
N GLY A 263 -6.66 -9.71 -11.24
CA GLY A 263 -7.67 -9.02 -10.46
C GLY A 263 -8.58 -8.15 -11.32
N ASP A 264 -9.49 -7.43 -10.67
CA ASP A 264 -10.39 -6.50 -11.32
C ASP A 264 -9.74 -5.11 -11.46
N THR A 265 -9.01 -4.91 -12.56
CA THR A 265 -8.35 -3.64 -12.87
C THR A 265 -9.34 -2.55 -13.28
N GLU A 266 -10.55 -2.90 -13.74
CA GLU A 266 -11.61 -1.91 -14.07
C GLU A 266 -12.25 -1.33 -12.80
N ALA A 267 -12.49 -2.15 -11.77
CA ALA A 267 -12.96 -1.67 -10.47
C ALA A 267 -11.94 -0.70 -9.86
N ALA A 268 -10.65 -1.03 -9.96
CA ALA A 268 -9.54 -0.17 -9.56
C ALA A 268 -9.53 1.18 -10.30
N GLY A 269 -9.86 1.17 -11.59
CA GLY A 269 -9.87 2.38 -12.41
C GLY A 269 -11.00 3.36 -12.12
N ARG A 270 -12.14 2.88 -11.60
CA ARG A 270 -13.25 3.74 -11.18
C ARG A 270 -12.90 4.56 -9.93
N LEU A 271 -12.08 4.02 -9.04
CA LEU A 271 -11.62 4.70 -7.83
C LEU A 271 -10.68 5.88 -8.17
N ALA A 272 -9.70 5.65 -9.04
CA ALA A 272 -8.76 6.70 -9.45
C ALA A 272 -9.42 7.87 -10.20
N ALA A 273 -10.56 7.64 -10.87
CA ALA A 273 -11.29 8.66 -11.62
C ALA A 273 -12.15 9.58 -10.73
N THR A 274 -12.60 9.10 -9.57
CA THR A 274 -13.41 9.87 -8.63
C THR A 274 -12.59 10.88 -7.82
N ASP A 275 -11.31 10.63 -7.62
CA ASP A 275 -10.43 11.50 -6.84
C ASP A 275 -9.89 12.71 -7.67
N GLY A 276 -9.80 12.57 -8.99
CA GLY A 276 -9.39 13.65 -9.90
C GLY A 276 -10.37 14.82 -10.03
N GLY A 277 -11.58 14.71 -9.51
CA GLY A 277 -12.65 15.72 -9.59
C GLY A 277 -12.81 16.61 -8.35
N ARG A 278 -12.04 16.42 -7.30
CA ARG A 278 -12.12 17.15 -6.03
C ARG A 278 -10.98 18.16 -5.81
N ARG A 279 -10.50 18.79 -6.86
CA ARG A 279 -9.56 19.93 -6.74
C ARG A 279 -10.26 21.25 -7.02
#